data_a81ae8b90b66a51835bebcfd618b31cb
#
_entry.id   a81ae8b90b66a51835bebcfd618b31cb
#
_cell.length_a   1.000
_cell.length_b   1.000
_cell.length_c   1.000
_cell.angle_alpha   90.00
_cell.angle_beta   90.00
_cell.angle_gamma   90.00
#
_symmetry.space_group_name_H-M   'P 1'
#
loop_
_entity.id
_entity.type
_entity.pdbx_description
1 polymer ?
#
loop_
_entity_poly.entity_id
_entity_poly.type
_entity_poly.pdbx_seq_one_letter_code
_entity_poly.pdbx_strand_id
1 'polypeptide(L)'
;QTRAREEIPNLAVKRTLQVFIGNEPRLVGTAHYDQNGAREHAAFSYDATWLDAPDRFALEPNLPLVTGAQFHRKAPEGSVFPAAMADTEPDGWGRRVILRDHARRRQGARRSGKDAGPAQLNAVDFLLAVDDGSRVGALRFRDEAGVFQRTSEPERRTAPPLLELRHLMAASRAV
;
A
#
# COMPACT_ATOMS: atom_id res chain seq x y z
N GLN A 1 14.85 29.78 28.94
CA GLN A 1 13.96 28.62 29.14
C GLN A 1 13.94 27.80 27.86
N THR A 2 14.77 26.77 27.84
CA THR A 2 14.89 25.81 26.73
C THR A 2 13.70 24.87 26.82
N ARG A 3 12.75 24.96 25.86
CA ARG A 3 11.68 23.96 25.71
C ARG A 3 12.33 22.64 25.34
N ALA A 4 12.28 21.67 26.24
CA ALA A 4 12.59 20.28 25.93
C ALA A 4 11.70 19.84 24.75
N ARG A 5 12.31 19.42 23.65
CA ARG A 5 11.61 18.68 22.60
C ARG A 5 11.19 17.36 23.25
N GLU A 6 9.90 17.16 23.44
CA GLU A 6 9.36 15.85 23.71
C GLU A 6 9.79 14.93 22.56
N GLU A 7 10.71 14.03 22.84
CA GLU A 7 11.05 12.93 21.95
C GLU A 7 9.81 12.04 21.83
N ILE A 8 9.14 12.15 20.70
CA ILE A 8 8.09 11.17 20.32
C ILE A 8 8.76 9.81 20.27
N PRO A 9 8.32 8.82 21.06
CA PRO A 9 8.94 7.50 21.05
C PRO A 9 8.87 6.95 19.63
N ASN A 10 10.04 6.65 19.10
CA ASN A 10 10.23 6.09 17.76
C ASN A 10 9.79 4.62 17.79
N LEU A 11 8.48 4.37 17.70
CA LEU A 11 7.96 3.01 17.66
C LEU A 11 8.36 2.35 16.35
N ALA A 12 9.07 1.24 16.46
CA ALA A 12 9.32 0.36 15.32
C ALA A 12 7.99 -0.18 14.79
N VAL A 13 7.73 0.01 13.51
CA VAL A 13 6.53 -0.48 12.82
C VAL A 13 6.92 -1.67 11.98
N LYS A 14 6.31 -2.82 12.24
CA LYS A 14 6.44 -4.03 11.41
C LYS A 14 5.10 -4.34 10.78
N ARG A 15 5.10 -4.59 9.48
CA ARG A 15 3.90 -4.94 8.71
C ARG A 15 4.21 -6.11 7.79
N THR A 16 3.20 -6.94 7.61
CA THR A 16 3.28 -8.09 6.72
C THR A 16 2.12 -8.03 5.73
N LEU A 17 2.42 -8.13 4.44
CA LEU A 17 1.44 -8.11 3.37
C LEU A 17 1.52 -9.39 2.58
N GLN A 18 0.40 -10.06 2.38
CA GLN A 18 0.32 -11.14 1.41
C GLN A 18 0.18 -10.53 0.01
N VAL A 19 0.97 -11.04 -0.93
CA VAL A 19 1.01 -10.58 -2.32
C VAL A 19 0.34 -11.61 -3.19
N PHE A 20 -0.72 -11.18 -3.87
CA PHE A 20 -1.50 -12.00 -4.80
C PHE A 20 -1.37 -11.47 -6.21
N ILE A 21 -1.72 -12.29 -7.19
CA ILE A 21 -1.78 -11.91 -8.60
C ILE A 21 -3.11 -12.32 -9.23
N GLY A 22 -3.58 -11.50 -10.14
CA GLY A 22 -4.76 -11.78 -10.98
C GLY A 22 -6.09 -11.41 -10.34
N ASN A 23 -7.15 -11.49 -11.15
CA ASN A 23 -8.53 -11.21 -10.73
C ASN A 23 -9.03 -12.30 -9.78
N GLU A 24 -8.75 -13.54 -10.09
CA GLU A 24 -8.82 -14.65 -9.13
C GLU A 24 -7.53 -14.66 -8.33
N PRO A 25 -7.56 -14.22 -7.06
CA PRO A 25 -6.34 -13.94 -6.31
C PRO A 25 -5.56 -15.22 -6.02
N ARG A 26 -4.42 -15.37 -6.66
CA ARG A 26 -3.48 -16.45 -6.41
C ARG A 26 -2.31 -15.93 -5.59
N LEU A 27 -2.01 -16.57 -4.46
CA LEU A 27 -0.93 -16.17 -3.57
C LEU A 27 0.42 -16.38 -4.27
N VAL A 28 1.23 -15.32 -4.31
CA VAL A 28 2.59 -15.34 -4.86
C VAL A 28 3.63 -15.36 -3.77
N GLY A 29 3.38 -14.65 -2.67
CA GLY A 29 4.33 -14.55 -1.58
C GLY A 29 3.92 -13.56 -0.52
N THR A 30 4.90 -13.17 0.28
CA THR A 30 4.72 -12.28 1.43
C THR A 30 5.76 -11.17 1.39
N ALA A 31 5.33 -9.94 1.50
CA ALA A 31 6.18 -8.77 1.70
C ALA A 31 6.23 -8.42 3.19
N HIS A 32 7.44 -8.27 3.70
CA HIS A 32 7.74 -7.85 5.06
C HIS A 32 8.27 -6.42 5.04
N TYR A 33 7.68 -5.57 5.83
CA TYR A 33 8.08 -4.18 5.98
C TYR A 33 8.46 -3.91 7.43
N ASP A 34 9.58 -3.23 7.62
CA ASP A 34 10.09 -2.80 8.92
C ASP A 34 10.50 -1.33 8.83
N GLN A 35 10.01 -0.52 9.76
CA GLN A 35 10.38 0.89 9.91
C GLN A 35 10.86 1.14 11.33
N ASN A 36 12.06 1.70 11.43
CA ASN A 36 12.61 2.19 12.69
C ASN A 36 13.09 3.63 12.49
N GLY A 37 12.28 4.56 12.93
CA GLY A 37 12.48 5.97 12.67
C GLY A 37 12.37 6.34 11.20
N ALA A 38 13.42 6.95 10.67
CA ALA A 38 13.54 7.29 9.26
C ALA A 38 14.03 6.13 8.38
N ARG A 39 14.42 5.01 8.98
CA ARG A 39 14.91 3.86 8.23
C ARG A 39 13.77 2.89 7.93
N GLU A 40 13.59 2.61 6.66
CA GLU A 40 12.61 1.66 6.15
C GLU A 40 13.32 0.54 5.40
N HIS A 41 12.85 -0.68 5.59
CA HIS A 41 13.33 -1.88 4.90
C HIS A 41 12.14 -2.69 4.43
N ALA A 42 12.28 -3.32 3.27
CA ALA A 42 11.35 -4.34 2.83
C ALA A 42 12.10 -5.58 2.37
N ALA A 43 11.46 -6.72 2.57
CA ALA A 43 11.89 -8.01 2.06
C ALA A 43 10.68 -8.72 1.47
N PHE A 44 10.91 -9.58 0.48
CA PHE A 44 9.89 -10.39 -0.13
C PHE A 44 10.28 -11.86 -0.07
N SER A 45 9.30 -12.73 0.21
CA SER A 45 9.47 -14.19 0.19
C SER A 45 8.40 -14.79 -0.70
N TYR A 46 8.79 -15.62 -1.67
CA TYR A 46 7.82 -16.40 -2.43
C TYR A 46 7.13 -17.44 -1.54
N ASP A 47 5.84 -17.66 -1.80
CA ASP A 47 5.10 -18.75 -1.19
C ASP A 47 5.54 -20.10 -1.79
N ALA A 48 5.55 -21.16 -0.96
CA ALA A 48 5.96 -22.48 -1.41
C ALA A 48 5.05 -23.01 -2.53
N THR A 49 3.74 -22.74 -2.44
CA THR A 49 2.79 -23.17 -3.47
C THR A 49 3.00 -22.45 -4.80
N TRP A 50 3.49 -21.20 -4.75
CA TRP A 50 3.90 -20.48 -5.96
C TRP A 50 5.17 -21.08 -6.56
N LEU A 51 6.17 -21.39 -5.72
CA LEU A 51 7.45 -21.97 -6.16
C LEU A 51 7.26 -23.37 -6.77
N ASP A 52 6.27 -24.13 -6.34
CA ASP A 52 5.96 -25.46 -6.86
C ASP A 52 5.05 -25.42 -8.10
N ALA A 53 4.47 -24.28 -8.42
CA ALA A 53 3.53 -24.16 -9.54
C ALA A 53 4.23 -24.29 -10.90
N PRO A 54 3.66 -25.04 -11.86
CA PRO A 54 4.28 -25.24 -13.18
C PRO A 54 4.35 -23.97 -14.03
N ASP A 55 3.46 -23.01 -13.78
CA ASP A 55 3.34 -21.73 -14.47
C ASP A 55 3.92 -20.56 -13.66
N ARG A 56 4.73 -20.88 -12.63
CA ARG A 56 5.42 -19.86 -11.83
C ARG A 56 6.34 -19.01 -12.68
N PHE A 57 6.47 -17.76 -12.30
CA PHE A 57 7.46 -16.83 -12.86
C PHE A 57 7.99 -15.88 -11.79
N ALA A 58 9.16 -15.32 -12.02
CA ALA A 58 9.73 -14.28 -11.16
C ALA A 58 8.98 -12.96 -11.38
N LEU A 59 8.56 -12.29 -10.30
CA LEU A 59 7.85 -11.00 -10.38
C LEU A 59 8.69 -9.93 -11.07
N GLU A 60 10.00 -10.00 -10.88
CA GLU A 60 10.99 -9.15 -11.53
C GLU A 60 12.36 -9.86 -11.58
N PRO A 61 13.29 -9.41 -12.44
CA PRO A 61 14.60 -10.06 -12.58
C PRO A 61 15.42 -10.12 -11.29
N ASN A 62 15.22 -9.14 -10.38
CA ASN A 62 15.95 -9.06 -9.11
C ASN A 62 15.28 -9.85 -7.97
N LEU A 63 14.18 -10.53 -8.25
CA LEU A 63 13.49 -11.44 -7.32
C LEU A 63 13.48 -12.87 -7.89
N PRO A 64 14.62 -13.59 -7.90
CA PRO A 64 14.69 -14.95 -8.38
C PRO A 64 13.77 -15.89 -7.61
N LEU A 65 13.33 -16.98 -8.28
CA LEU A 65 12.44 -17.99 -7.69
C LEU A 65 13.20 -18.90 -6.71
N VAL A 66 13.51 -18.36 -5.55
CA VAL A 66 14.18 -19.07 -4.45
C VAL A 66 13.39 -18.96 -3.16
N THR A 67 13.60 -19.90 -2.26
CA THR A 67 13.03 -19.88 -0.90
C THR A 67 13.73 -18.83 -0.04
N GLY A 68 12.99 -18.31 0.96
CA GLY A 68 13.51 -17.37 1.95
C GLY A 68 13.30 -15.91 1.59
N ALA A 69 13.68 -15.05 2.52
CA ALA A 69 13.49 -13.60 2.40
C ALA A 69 14.57 -12.97 1.51
N GLN A 70 14.12 -12.23 0.52
CA GLN A 70 14.93 -11.47 -0.43
C GLN A 70 14.79 -9.99 -0.09
N PHE A 71 15.90 -9.39 0.36
CA PHE A 71 15.91 -7.99 0.79
C PHE A 71 16.05 -7.06 -0.40
N HIS A 72 15.16 -6.08 -0.47
CA HIS A 72 15.26 -5.03 -1.47
C HIS A 72 16.15 -3.89 -0.96
N ARG A 73 17.10 -3.48 -1.80
CA ARG A 73 17.94 -2.30 -1.52
C ARG A 73 17.30 -1.06 -2.12
N LYS A 74 16.71 -0.24 -1.26
CA LYS A 74 16.11 1.04 -1.67
C LYS A 74 17.15 1.94 -2.32
N ALA A 75 16.88 2.42 -3.53
CA ALA A 75 17.63 3.51 -4.14
C ALA A 75 17.28 4.85 -3.43
N PRO A 76 18.15 5.89 -3.50
CA PRO A 76 17.91 7.17 -2.81
C PRO A 76 16.54 7.80 -3.08
N GLU A 77 16.09 7.77 -4.33
CA GLU A 77 14.80 8.31 -4.79
C GLU A 77 13.77 7.20 -5.05
N GLY A 78 14.09 5.95 -4.70
CA GLY A 78 13.26 4.78 -5.02
C GLY A 78 12.28 4.39 -3.91
N SER A 79 11.38 3.47 -4.25
CA SER A 79 10.52 2.79 -3.29
C SER A 79 11.32 1.89 -2.35
N VAL A 80 10.77 1.63 -1.18
CA VAL A 80 11.28 0.62 -0.25
C VAL A 80 10.94 -0.79 -0.75
N PHE A 81 9.93 -0.93 -1.59
CA PHE A 81 9.51 -2.21 -2.16
C PHE A 81 10.26 -2.54 -3.46
N PRO A 82 10.38 -3.83 -3.83
CA PRO A 82 10.79 -4.26 -5.15
C PRO A 82 9.99 -3.59 -6.27
N ALA A 83 10.59 -3.42 -7.45
CA ALA A 83 10.01 -2.63 -8.54
C ALA A 83 8.62 -3.10 -8.95
N ALA A 84 8.39 -4.41 -9.06
CA ALA A 84 7.09 -4.97 -9.40
C ALA A 84 5.97 -4.58 -8.43
N MET A 85 6.30 -4.40 -7.14
CA MET A 85 5.34 -3.91 -6.13
C MET A 85 5.27 -2.37 -6.13
N ALA A 86 6.40 -1.70 -6.33
CA ALA A 86 6.48 -0.24 -6.39
C ALA A 86 5.64 0.35 -7.53
N ASP A 87 5.51 -0.35 -8.65
CA ASP A 87 4.66 0.05 -9.77
C ASP A 87 3.17 0.18 -9.41
N THR A 88 2.74 -0.44 -8.32
CA THR A 88 1.37 -0.33 -7.81
C THR A 88 1.18 0.82 -6.82
N GLU A 89 2.26 1.47 -6.39
CA GLU A 89 2.17 2.62 -5.49
C GLU A 89 1.48 3.81 -6.17
N PRO A 90 0.78 4.65 -5.39
CA PRO A 90 0.20 5.87 -5.94
C PRO A 90 1.29 6.83 -6.43
N ASP A 91 1.05 7.45 -7.56
CA ASP A 91 1.89 8.51 -8.10
C ASP A 91 1.90 9.77 -7.20
N GLY A 92 2.65 10.78 -7.59
CA GLY A 92 2.76 12.03 -6.83
C GLY A 92 1.43 12.76 -6.62
N TRP A 93 0.49 12.64 -7.56
CA TRP A 93 -0.87 13.18 -7.40
C TRP A 93 -1.70 12.33 -6.44
N GLY A 94 -1.72 11.02 -6.64
CA GLY A 94 -2.41 10.07 -5.78
C GLY A 94 -1.96 10.17 -4.33
N ARG A 95 -0.64 10.29 -4.07
CA ARG A 95 -0.09 10.52 -2.72
C ARG A 95 -0.66 11.80 -2.09
N ARG A 96 -0.75 12.91 -2.84
CA ARG A 96 -1.34 14.16 -2.32
C ARG A 96 -2.83 14.00 -1.96
N VAL A 97 -3.60 13.27 -2.77
CA VAL A 97 -5.01 12.98 -2.48
C VAL A 97 -5.14 12.14 -1.20
N ILE A 98 -4.35 11.09 -1.05
CA ILE A 98 -4.33 10.22 0.13
C ILE A 98 -3.98 11.03 1.39
N LEU A 99 -2.95 11.88 1.33
CA LEU A 99 -2.54 12.72 2.46
C LEU A 99 -3.65 13.71 2.88
N ARG A 100 -4.34 14.33 1.92
CA ARG A 100 -5.47 15.24 2.22
C ARG A 100 -6.63 14.51 2.87
N ASP A 101 -6.97 13.33 2.37
CA ASP A 101 -8.02 12.49 2.94
C ASP A 101 -7.64 12.03 4.36
N HIS A 102 -6.40 11.60 4.57
CA HIS A 102 -5.88 11.24 5.89
C HIS A 102 -5.96 12.40 6.88
N ALA A 103 -5.50 13.60 6.51
CA ALA A 103 -5.57 14.79 7.34
C ALA A 103 -7.03 15.15 7.73
N ARG A 104 -7.97 15.05 6.76
CA ARG A 104 -9.39 15.30 6.99
C ARG A 104 -9.99 14.30 7.99
N ARG A 105 -9.69 13.00 7.83
CA ARG A 105 -10.16 11.95 8.77
C ARG A 105 -9.62 12.16 10.17
N ARG A 106 -8.32 12.46 10.31
CA ARG A 106 -7.72 12.76 11.61
C ARG A 106 -8.37 13.97 12.29
N GLN A 107 -8.65 15.01 11.52
CA GLN A 107 -9.35 16.18 12.05
C GLN A 107 -10.77 15.83 12.51
N GLY A 108 -11.51 15.02 11.76
CA GLY A 108 -12.84 14.52 12.13
C GLY A 108 -12.81 13.67 13.39
N ALA A 109 -11.85 12.74 13.49
CA ALA A 109 -11.66 11.89 14.66
C ALA A 109 -11.37 12.71 15.92
N ARG A 110 -10.45 13.69 15.83
CA ARG A 110 -10.16 14.61 16.96
C ARG A 110 -11.38 15.39 17.43
N ARG A 111 -12.19 15.90 16.50
CA ARG A 111 -13.43 16.63 16.84
C ARG A 111 -14.47 15.76 17.52
N SER A 112 -14.47 14.46 17.21
CA SER A 112 -15.38 13.47 17.77
C SER A 112 -14.82 12.78 19.02
N GLY A 113 -13.65 13.19 19.52
CA GLY A 113 -13.00 12.56 20.68
C GLY A 113 -12.51 11.13 20.42
N LYS A 114 -12.38 10.72 19.16
CA LYS A 114 -11.88 9.40 18.76
C LYS A 114 -10.36 9.44 18.54
N ASP A 115 -9.72 8.26 18.60
CA ASP A 115 -8.33 8.14 18.21
C ASP A 115 -8.14 8.61 16.75
N ALA A 116 -7.24 9.54 16.58
CA ALA A 116 -6.94 10.10 15.25
C ALA A 116 -5.96 9.25 14.42
N GLY A 117 -5.44 8.15 15.00
CA GLY A 117 -4.44 7.31 14.37
C GLY A 117 -3.09 8.02 14.15
N PRO A 118 -2.17 7.41 13.39
CA PRO A 118 -0.81 7.92 13.19
C PRO A 118 -0.80 9.29 12.54
N ALA A 119 0.20 10.11 12.89
CA ALA A 119 0.36 11.45 12.31
C ALA A 119 0.86 11.41 10.86
N GLN A 120 1.70 10.44 10.55
CA GLN A 120 2.32 10.25 9.25
C GLN A 120 1.96 8.88 8.69
N LEU A 121 1.82 8.81 7.37
CA LEU A 121 1.65 7.57 6.64
C LEU A 121 3.02 7.04 6.23
N ASN A 122 3.20 5.73 6.34
CA ASN A 122 4.38 5.02 5.85
C ASN A 122 4.15 4.43 4.44
N ALA A 123 5.15 3.76 3.88
CA ALA A 123 5.07 3.19 2.53
C ALA A 123 3.94 2.15 2.40
N VAL A 124 3.71 1.32 3.42
CA VAL A 124 2.61 0.34 3.43
C VAL A 124 1.24 1.02 3.41
N ASP A 125 1.09 2.11 4.17
CA ASP A 125 -0.17 2.85 4.22
C ASP A 125 -0.52 3.43 2.84
N PHE A 126 0.47 3.93 2.09
CA PHE A 126 0.26 4.40 0.71
C PHE A 126 -0.11 3.26 -0.23
N LEU A 127 0.60 2.13 -0.14
CA LEU A 127 0.34 0.95 -0.97
C LEU A 127 -1.09 0.42 -0.75
N LEU A 128 -1.52 0.31 0.52
CA LEU A 128 -2.86 -0.17 0.89
C LEU A 128 -3.97 0.86 0.66
N ALA A 129 -3.63 2.15 0.48
CA ALA A 129 -4.61 3.19 0.21
C ALA A 129 -5.10 3.22 -1.24
N VAL A 130 -4.43 2.51 -2.16
CA VAL A 130 -4.88 2.33 -3.55
C VAL A 130 -6.10 1.42 -3.57
N ASP A 131 -7.11 1.77 -4.35
CA ASP A 131 -8.30 0.94 -4.54
C ASP A 131 -7.97 -0.32 -5.34
N ASP A 132 -8.42 -1.48 -4.85
CA ASP A 132 -8.13 -2.77 -5.49
C ASP A 132 -8.75 -2.89 -6.89
N GLY A 133 -9.86 -2.22 -7.15
CA GLY A 133 -10.54 -2.24 -8.44
C GLY A 133 -9.93 -1.30 -9.49
N SER A 134 -9.24 -0.24 -9.06
CA SER A 134 -8.64 0.78 -9.94
C SER A 134 -7.11 0.78 -9.94
N ARG A 135 -6.49 -0.20 -9.29
CA ARG A 135 -5.03 -0.33 -9.24
C ARG A 135 -4.42 -0.53 -10.63
N VAL A 136 -3.17 -0.11 -10.77
CA VAL A 136 -2.36 -0.42 -11.94
C VAL A 136 -1.70 -1.79 -11.73
N GLY A 137 -1.68 -2.62 -12.78
CA GLY A 137 -1.04 -3.93 -12.76
C GLY A 137 -1.89 -5.07 -12.16
N ALA A 138 -1.27 -6.25 -12.08
CA ALA A 138 -1.94 -7.49 -11.69
C ALA A 138 -1.74 -7.85 -10.20
N LEU A 139 -0.80 -7.20 -9.52
CA LEU A 139 -0.52 -7.49 -8.10
C LEU A 139 -1.60 -6.90 -7.20
N ARG A 140 -1.93 -7.64 -6.16
CA ARG A 140 -2.90 -7.28 -5.12
C ARG A 140 -2.28 -7.54 -3.76
N PHE A 141 -2.59 -6.68 -2.80
CA PHE A 141 -2.04 -6.78 -1.45
C PHE A 141 -3.15 -7.00 -0.44
N ARG A 142 -2.91 -7.92 0.48
CA ARG A 142 -3.81 -8.22 1.58
C ARG A 142 -3.06 -8.01 2.89
N ASP A 143 -3.65 -7.24 3.79
CA ASP A 143 -3.06 -6.94 5.09
C ASP A 143 -3.21 -8.10 6.10
N GLU A 144 -2.68 -7.91 7.30
CA GLU A 144 -2.73 -8.88 8.39
C GLU A 144 -4.17 -9.18 8.89
N ALA A 145 -5.11 -8.28 8.62
CA ALA A 145 -6.53 -8.47 8.93
C ALA A 145 -7.28 -9.26 7.85
N GLY A 146 -6.58 -9.66 6.78
CA GLY A 146 -7.16 -10.39 5.65
C GLY A 146 -7.92 -9.50 4.68
N VAL A 147 -7.74 -8.17 4.76
CA VAL A 147 -8.41 -7.21 3.88
C VAL A 147 -7.50 -6.86 2.72
N PHE A 148 -8.00 -7.01 1.49
CA PHE A 148 -7.32 -6.50 0.30
C PHE A 148 -7.24 -4.98 0.33
N GLN A 149 -6.30 -4.41 -0.44
CA GLN A 149 -6.23 -2.99 -0.71
C GLN A 149 -7.65 -2.44 -0.81
N ARG A 150 -7.88 -1.23 -0.36
CA ARG A 150 -9.22 -0.68 -0.18
C ARG A 150 -10.21 -1.12 -1.25
N THR A 151 -11.06 -2.07 -0.87
CA THR A 151 -12.29 -2.32 -1.60
C THR A 151 -13.21 -1.13 -1.39
N SER A 152 -13.88 -0.70 -2.46
CA SER A 152 -14.84 0.40 -2.42
C SER A 152 -15.96 0.08 -1.42
N GLU A 153 -15.82 0.53 -0.18
CA GLU A 153 -16.96 0.59 0.71
C GLU A 153 -17.90 1.71 0.22
N PRO A 154 -19.22 1.50 0.17
CA PRO A 154 -20.17 2.48 -0.37
C PRO A 154 -20.07 3.88 0.24
N GLU A 155 -19.56 3.99 1.45
CA GLU A 155 -19.38 5.25 2.19
C GLU A 155 -17.98 5.87 2.05
N ARG A 156 -17.03 5.16 1.49
CA ARG A 156 -15.69 5.65 1.24
C ARG A 156 -15.56 6.11 -0.20
N ARG A 157 -15.25 7.37 -0.39
CA ARG A 157 -14.91 7.95 -1.70
C ARG A 157 -13.60 7.37 -2.19
N THR A 158 -13.67 6.24 -2.86
CA THR A 158 -12.61 5.71 -3.72
C THR A 158 -12.73 6.40 -5.08
N ALA A 159 -11.65 6.46 -5.83
CA ALA A 159 -11.75 6.87 -7.23
C ALA A 159 -12.75 5.93 -7.91
N PRO A 160 -13.79 6.46 -8.60
CA PRO A 160 -14.74 5.60 -9.26
C PRO A 160 -14.00 4.73 -10.30
N PRO A 161 -14.34 3.45 -10.41
CA PRO A 161 -13.74 2.59 -11.43
C PRO A 161 -13.98 3.22 -12.81
N LEU A 162 -13.04 3.01 -13.74
CA LEU A 162 -13.11 3.56 -15.11
C LEU A 162 -14.43 3.25 -15.82
N LEU A 163 -15.15 2.21 -15.39
CA LEU A 163 -16.48 1.86 -15.86
C LEU A 163 -17.57 2.92 -15.53
N GLU A 164 -17.35 3.74 -14.51
CA GLU A 164 -18.25 4.82 -14.11
C GLU A 164 -17.92 6.18 -14.77
N LEU A 165 -16.91 6.22 -15.64
CA LEU A 165 -16.56 7.42 -16.38
C LEU A 165 -17.74 7.98 -17.18
N ARG A 166 -18.66 7.11 -17.62
CA ARG A 166 -19.90 7.50 -18.29
C ARG A 166 -20.79 8.38 -17.41
N HIS A 167 -20.85 8.09 -16.11
CA HIS A 167 -21.62 8.89 -15.13
C HIS A 167 -20.96 10.24 -14.89
N LEU A 168 -19.63 10.29 -14.81
CA LEU A 168 -18.87 11.55 -14.70
C LEU A 168 -19.01 12.41 -15.97
N MET A 169 -18.97 11.79 -17.15
CA MET A 169 -19.21 12.49 -18.42
C MET A 169 -20.67 12.98 -18.55
N ALA A 170 -21.64 12.22 -18.06
CA ALA A 170 -23.03 12.66 -18.04
C ALA A 170 -23.21 13.83 -17.07
N ALA A 171 -22.62 13.79 -15.88
CA ALA A 171 -22.65 14.88 -14.92
C ALA A 171 -21.97 16.16 -15.43
N SER A 172 -20.86 16.06 -16.17
CA SER A 172 -20.17 17.22 -16.76
C SER A 172 -20.92 17.87 -17.93
N ARG A 173 -21.89 17.18 -18.55
CA ARG A 173 -22.76 17.72 -19.63
C ARG A 173 -24.03 18.31 -19.10
N ALA A 174 -24.35 18.14 -17.82
CA ALA A 174 -25.54 18.65 -17.16
C ALA A 174 -25.33 20.04 -16.50
N VAL A 175 -24.12 20.61 -16.63
CA VAL A 175 -23.73 21.97 -16.23
C VAL A 175 -23.56 22.81 -17.49
#